data_128b091c82759fa4a22682c2fa8f8f38
#
_entry.id   128b091c82759fa4a22682c2fa8f8f38
#
_cell.length_a   1.000
_cell.length_b   1.000
_cell.length_c   1.000
_cell.angle_alpha   90.00
_cell.angle_beta   90.00
_cell.angle_gamma   90.00
#
_symmetry.space_group_name_H-M   'P 1'
#
loop_
_entity.id
_entity.type
_entity.pdbx_description
1 polymer ?
#
loop_
_entity_poly.entity_id
_entity_poly.type
_entity_poly.pdbx_seq_one_letter_code
_entity_poly.pdbx_strand_id
1 'polypeptide(L)'
;ERGEVGRPRRAVWRQLLRLGRAALRAQAGRLGRALGALCYAGYFWALLLGIASLTWLAVALIPRRSWCRLLVRRAARGFLHLVGVPLQVSGLDQLRLPEVRVLVANHASYLDGLVLCAVLPPSFAFVAKRELAGQFVAGRFLRRLGTCFVERFDPQRSAADAEALGAALESGQSLVFFPEGTLSRE
;
A
#
# COMPACT_ATOMS: atom_id res chain seq x y z
N GLU A 1 -8.08 -39.13 -69.15
CA GLU A 1 -8.23 -38.68 -67.73
C GLU A 1 -6.87 -38.65 -67.05
N ARG A 2 -6.24 -37.49 -66.96
CA ARG A 2 -5.05 -37.27 -66.12
C ARG A 2 -5.44 -36.29 -65.03
N GLY A 3 -5.74 -36.89 -63.89
CA GLY A 3 -6.22 -36.18 -62.69
C GLY A 3 -5.21 -35.19 -62.10
N GLU A 4 -5.71 -34.01 -61.76
CA GLU A 4 -5.07 -32.95 -60.98
C GLU A 4 -4.73 -33.43 -59.55
N VAL A 5 -3.53 -33.94 -59.32
CA VAL A 5 -3.07 -34.35 -57.98
C VAL A 5 -2.05 -33.37 -57.37
N GLY A 6 -1.81 -32.21 -57.99
CA GLY A 6 -0.66 -31.35 -57.59
C GLY A 6 -0.93 -30.11 -56.72
N ARG A 7 -2.16 -29.74 -56.42
CA ARG A 7 -2.49 -28.40 -55.82
C ARG A 7 -2.77 -28.32 -54.29
N PRO A 8 -3.12 -29.39 -53.55
CA PRO A 8 -3.47 -29.21 -52.13
C PRO A 8 -2.23 -29.01 -51.22
N ARG A 9 -1.07 -29.54 -51.55
CA ARG A 9 0.14 -29.50 -50.69
C ARG A 9 0.62 -28.05 -50.42
N ARG A 10 0.65 -27.17 -51.40
CA ARG A 10 1.14 -25.79 -51.27
C ARG A 10 0.21 -24.91 -50.39
N ALA A 11 -1.08 -25.18 -50.38
CA ALA A 11 -2.04 -24.47 -49.53
C ALA A 11 -1.87 -24.86 -48.05
N VAL A 12 -1.71 -26.14 -47.79
CA VAL A 12 -1.45 -26.69 -46.43
C VAL A 12 -0.17 -26.11 -45.85
N TRP A 13 0.92 -26.11 -46.61
CA TRP A 13 2.19 -25.52 -46.15
C TRP A 13 2.09 -24.06 -45.85
N ARG A 14 1.35 -23.25 -46.65
CA ARG A 14 1.10 -21.84 -46.38
C ARG A 14 0.29 -21.64 -45.11
N GLN A 15 -0.67 -22.49 -44.85
CA GLN A 15 -1.49 -22.44 -43.65
C GLN A 15 -0.67 -22.77 -42.38
N LEU A 16 0.16 -23.83 -42.44
CA LEU A 16 1.07 -24.22 -41.37
C LEU A 16 2.07 -23.11 -41.02
N LEU A 17 2.65 -22.47 -42.05
CA LEU A 17 3.56 -21.32 -41.86
C LEU A 17 2.85 -20.09 -41.23
N ARG A 18 1.60 -19.83 -41.61
CA ARG A 18 0.81 -18.75 -40.98
C ARG A 18 0.52 -19.05 -39.51
N LEU A 19 0.12 -20.26 -39.18
CA LEU A 19 -0.14 -20.69 -37.81
C LEU A 19 1.13 -20.65 -36.96
N GLY A 20 2.26 -21.14 -37.50
CA GLY A 20 3.55 -21.05 -36.80
C GLY A 20 3.98 -19.61 -36.52
N ARG A 21 3.84 -18.71 -37.51
CA ARG A 21 4.15 -17.28 -37.31
C ARG A 21 3.20 -16.61 -36.29
N ALA A 22 1.92 -16.97 -36.28
CA ALA A 22 0.95 -16.48 -35.30
C ALA A 22 1.29 -16.96 -33.87
N ALA A 23 1.67 -18.25 -33.74
CA ALA A 23 2.09 -18.83 -32.45
C ALA A 23 3.37 -18.14 -31.93
N LEU A 24 4.37 -17.95 -32.78
CA LEU A 24 5.61 -17.23 -32.41
C LEU A 24 5.34 -15.79 -31.97
N ARG A 25 4.48 -15.05 -32.70
CA ARG A 25 4.08 -13.68 -32.30
C ARG A 25 3.35 -13.67 -30.95
N ALA A 26 2.47 -14.64 -30.71
CA ALA A 26 1.76 -14.76 -29.46
C ALA A 26 2.70 -15.09 -28.29
N GLN A 27 3.72 -15.94 -28.51
CA GLN A 27 4.75 -16.23 -27.52
C GLN A 27 5.64 -15.02 -27.25
N ALA A 28 6.11 -14.32 -28.29
CA ALA A 28 6.88 -13.09 -28.15
C ALA A 28 6.11 -12.00 -27.37
N GLY A 29 4.82 -11.86 -27.64
CA GLY A 29 3.96 -10.94 -26.91
C GLY A 29 3.76 -11.33 -25.43
N ARG A 30 3.69 -12.62 -25.11
CA ARG A 30 3.65 -13.13 -23.72
C ARG A 30 4.95 -12.84 -22.99
N LEU A 31 6.08 -13.14 -23.63
CA LEU A 31 7.40 -12.90 -23.07
C LEU A 31 7.63 -11.41 -22.82
N GLY A 32 7.27 -10.53 -23.76
CA GLY A 32 7.39 -9.09 -23.60
C GLY A 32 6.55 -8.56 -22.43
N ARG A 33 5.31 -9.04 -22.25
CA ARG A 33 4.50 -8.70 -21.08
C ARG A 33 5.09 -9.20 -19.77
N ALA A 34 5.62 -10.42 -19.74
CA ALA A 34 6.27 -10.98 -18.55
C ALA A 34 7.52 -10.18 -18.15
N LEU A 35 8.36 -9.84 -19.13
CA LEU A 35 9.54 -8.99 -18.89
C LEU A 35 9.14 -7.60 -18.40
N GLY A 36 8.12 -6.96 -19.00
CA GLY A 36 7.60 -5.68 -18.54
C GLY A 36 7.08 -5.74 -17.10
N ALA A 37 6.35 -6.79 -16.75
CA ALA A 37 5.86 -7.01 -15.38
C ALA A 37 7.01 -7.21 -14.37
N LEU A 38 8.06 -7.95 -14.75
CA LEU A 38 9.25 -8.13 -13.90
C LEU A 38 10.03 -6.82 -13.71
N CYS A 39 10.22 -6.06 -14.79
CA CYS A 39 10.86 -4.74 -14.70
C CYS A 39 10.05 -3.78 -13.80
N TYR A 40 8.72 -3.75 -13.97
CA TYR A 40 7.87 -2.93 -13.11
C TYR A 40 7.90 -3.39 -11.64
N ALA A 41 7.89 -4.69 -11.39
CA ALA A 41 8.02 -5.23 -10.03
C ALA A 41 9.37 -4.83 -9.40
N GLY A 42 10.46 -4.94 -10.14
CA GLY A 42 11.78 -4.48 -9.70
C GLY A 42 11.81 -2.98 -9.39
N TYR A 43 11.25 -2.16 -10.27
CA TYR A 43 11.08 -0.71 -10.06
C TYR A 43 10.25 -0.41 -8.80
N PHE A 44 9.09 -1.07 -8.65
CA PHE A 44 8.22 -0.90 -7.49
C PHE A 44 8.95 -1.19 -6.17
N TRP A 45 9.63 -2.34 -6.09
CA TRP A 45 10.36 -2.73 -4.88
C TRP A 45 11.56 -1.82 -4.60
N ALA A 46 12.30 -1.40 -5.62
CA ALA A 46 13.41 -0.48 -5.46
C ALA A 46 12.94 0.88 -4.91
N LEU A 47 11.84 1.42 -5.46
CA LEU A 47 11.24 2.65 -4.94
C LEU A 47 10.72 2.48 -3.51
N LEU A 48 9.99 1.39 -3.24
CA LEU A 48 9.43 1.13 -1.91
C LEU A 48 10.53 1.06 -0.86
N LEU A 49 11.55 0.22 -1.10
CA LEU A 49 12.67 0.06 -0.17
C LEU A 49 13.48 1.34 -0.01
N GLY A 50 13.78 2.04 -1.10
CA GLY A 50 14.52 3.28 -1.07
C GLY A 50 13.79 4.38 -0.29
N ILE A 51 12.53 4.64 -0.63
CA ILE A 51 11.72 5.67 0.04
C ILE A 51 11.46 5.29 1.51
N ALA A 52 11.13 4.02 1.79
CA ALA A 52 10.88 3.56 3.14
C ALA A 52 12.13 3.67 4.02
N SER A 53 13.30 3.26 3.53
CA SER A 53 14.56 3.35 4.28
C SER A 53 14.96 4.80 4.57
N LEU A 54 14.89 5.68 3.57
CA LEU A 54 15.19 7.11 3.74
C LEU A 54 14.21 7.78 4.70
N THR A 55 12.91 7.45 4.57
CA THR A 55 11.87 7.98 5.46
C THR A 55 12.07 7.49 6.89
N TRP A 56 12.38 6.20 7.07
CA TRP A 56 12.66 5.61 8.38
C TRP A 56 13.85 6.30 9.07
N LEU A 57 14.95 6.48 8.35
CA LEU A 57 16.15 7.16 8.85
C LEU A 57 15.84 8.60 9.24
N ALA A 58 15.17 9.35 8.37
CA ALA A 58 14.79 10.73 8.64
C ALA A 58 13.84 10.84 9.86
N VAL A 59 12.85 9.95 9.98
CA VAL A 59 11.95 9.90 11.16
C VAL A 59 12.73 9.57 12.43
N ALA A 60 13.77 8.74 12.37
CA ALA A 60 14.61 8.46 13.53
C ALA A 60 15.37 9.70 14.04
N LEU A 61 15.72 10.62 13.16
CA LEU A 61 16.49 11.83 13.47
C LEU A 61 15.62 13.05 13.85
N ILE A 62 14.39 13.13 13.32
CA ILE A 62 13.49 14.29 13.56
C ILE A 62 12.90 14.20 14.97
N PRO A 63 13.04 15.22 15.84
CA PRO A 63 12.54 15.17 17.21
C PRO A 63 11.01 15.35 17.33
N ARG A 64 10.38 16.11 16.43
CA ARG A 64 8.97 16.49 16.50
C ARG A 64 8.06 15.52 15.75
N ARG A 65 7.07 14.92 16.44
CA ARG A 65 6.10 13.95 15.87
C ARG A 65 5.31 14.50 14.68
N SER A 66 4.91 15.77 14.73
CA SER A 66 4.17 16.42 13.63
C SER A 66 4.98 16.47 12.32
N TRP A 67 6.28 16.74 12.42
CA TRP A 67 7.18 16.73 11.28
C TRP A 67 7.41 15.32 10.74
N CYS A 68 7.53 14.33 11.64
CA CYS A 68 7.60 12.92 11.23
C CYS A 68 6.36 12.51 10.42
N ARG A 69 5.16 12.84 10.90
CA ARG A 69 3.91 12.53 10.19
C ARG A 69 3.81 13.26 8.84
N LEU A 70 4.22 14.53 8.80
CA LEU A 70 4.24 15.29 7.54
C LEU A 70 5.20 14.68 6.52
N LEU A 71 6.39 14.25 6.96
CA LEU A 71 7.37 13.58 6.11
C LEU A 71 6.82 12.27 5.56
N VAL A 72 6.27 11.42 6.43
CA VAL A 72 5.66 10.13 6.03
C VAL A 72 4.54 10.35 5.03
N ARG A 73 3.67 11.36 5.26
CA ARG A 73 2.62 11.73 4.33
C ARG A 73 3.16 12.11 2.95
N ARG A 74 4.21 12.94 2.89
CA ARG A 74 4.83 13.35 1.63
C ARG A 74 5.51 12.18 0.93
N ALA A 75 6.23 11.34 1.68
CA ALA A 75 6.87 10.14 1.16
C ALA A 75 5.87 9.15 0.59
N ALA A 76 4.78 8.88 1.30
CA ALA A 76 3.69 8.00 0.84
C ALA A 76 3.02 8.53 -0.44
N ARG A 77 2.72 9.84 -0.50
CA ARG A 77 2.18 10.46 -1.72
C ARG A 77 3.14 10.38 -2.90
N GLY A 78 4.41 10.71 -2.66
CA GLY A 78 5.45 10.61 -3.69
C GLY A 78 5.61 9.19 -4.21
N PHE A 79 5.64 8.20 -3.34
CA PHE A 79 5.67 6.80 -3.72
C PHE A 79 4.48 6.41 -4.59
N LEU A 80 3.24 6.66 -4.14
CA LEU A 80 2.04 6.32 -4.90
C LEU A 80 1.99 7.01 -6.27
N HIS A 81 2.42 8.26 -6.34
CA HIS A 81 2.54 9.00 -7.60
C HIS A 81 3.58 8.35 -8.54
N LEU A 82 4.77 8.02 -8.04
CA LEU A 82 5.84 7.42 -8.83
C LEU A 82 5.51 6.01 -9.34
N VAL A 83 4.76 5.23 -8.57
CA VAL A 83 4.30 3.90 -9.03
C VAL A 83 3.03 3.97 -9.90
N GLY A 84 2.52 5.17 -10.19
CA GLY A 84 1.38 5.37 -11.08
C GLY A 84 0.03 5.03 -10.46
N VAL A 85 -0.11 5.05 -9.12
CA VAL A 85 -1.38 4.84 -8.42
C VAL A 85 -2.06 6.19 -8.18
N PRO A 86 -3.13 6.53 -8.94
CA PRO A 86 -3.85 7.78 -8.74
C PRO A 86 -4.66 7.74 -7.43
N LEU A 87 -4.51 8.79 -6.62
CA LEU A 87 -5.32 8.96 -5.41
C LEU A 87 -6.50 9.89 -5.71
N GLN A 88 -7.70 9.34 -5.69
CA GLN A 88 -8.94 10.12 -5.73
C GLN A 88 -9.52 10.16 -4.31
N VAL A 89 -9.61 11.35 -3.74
CA VAL A 89 -10.06 11.54 -2.36
C VAL A 89 -11.18 12.56 -2.34
N SER A 90 -12.30 12.19 -1.74
CA SER A 90 -13.45 13.06 -1.51
C SER A 90 -13.68 13.24 -0.01
N GLY A 91 -14.30 14.36 0.40
CA GLY A 91 -14.67 14.61 1.81
C GLY A 91 -13.51 15.04 2.72
N LEU A 92 -12.32 15.36 2.18
CA LEU A 92 -11.19 15.84 2.99
C LEU A 92 -11.47 17.15 3.75
N ASP A 93 -12.39 17.96 3.26
CA ASP A 93 -12.76 19.23 3.88
C ASP A 93 -13.32 19.02 5.28
N GLN A 94 -14.08 17.93 5.47
CA GLN A 94 -14.63 17.52 6.76
C GLN A 94 -13.53 17.17 7.78
N LEU A 95 -12.35 16.73 7.33
CA LEU A 95 -11.24 16.37 8.20
C LEU A 95 -10.31 17.54 8.53
N ARG A 96 -10.52 18.71 7.93
CA ARG A 96 -9.72 19.93 8.16
C ARG A 96 -10.28 20.82 9.25
N LEU A 97 -11.46 20.52 9.76
CA LEU A 97 -12.05 21.26 10.87
C LEU A 97 -11.23 21.05 12.15
N PRO A 98 -11.18 22.02 13.06
CA PRO A 98 -10.34 21.99 14.26
C PRO A 98 -10.76 20.94 15.30
N GLU A 99 -11.84 20.24 15.06
CA GLU A 99 -12.39 19.22 15.96
C GLU A 99 -11.53 17.94 15.97
N VAL A 100 -11.39 17.35 17.13
CA VAL A 100 -10.78 16.04 17.33
C VAL A 100 -11.73 14.97 16.81
N ARG A 101 -11.21 14.02 16.03
CA ARG A 101 -12.02 13.01 15.33
C ARG A 101 -11.47 11.61 15.50
N VAL A 102 -12.38 10.66 15.51
CA VAL A 102 -12.07 9.24 15.39
C VAL A 102 -12.51 8.78 14.02
N LEU A 103 -11.56 8.35 13.20
CA LEU A 103 -11.81 7.82 11.87
C LEU A 103 -11.72 6.29 11.92
N VAL A 104 -12.75 5.65 11.42
CA VAL A 104 -12.82 4.19 11.27
C VAL A 104 -12.70 3.87 9.79
N ALA A 105 -11.82 2.94 9.43
CA ALA A 105 -11.59 2.53 8.06
C ALA A 105 -11.62 1.01 7.92
N ASN A 106 -12.13 0.52 6.79
CA ASN A 106 -12.03 -0.90 6.44
C ASN A 106 -10.59 -1.29 6.14
N HIS A 107 -10.23 -2.55 6.40
CA HIS A 107 -8.86 -3.05 6.19
C HIS A 107 -8.84 -4.25 5.23
N ALA A 108 -8.80 -3.95 3.93
CA ALA A 108 -8.82 -4.93 2.85
C ALA A 108 -7.41 -5.23 2.28
N SER A 109 -6.43 -4.33 2.49
CA SER A 109 -5.10 -4.43 1.89
C SER A 109 -4.01 -3.92 2.82
N TYR A 110 -2.80 -4.49 2.70
CA TYR A 110 -1.59 -3.93 3.35
C TYR A 110 -1.27 -2.49 2.91
N LEU A 111 -1.80 -2.06 1.76
CA LEU A 111 -1.62 -0.69 1.25
C LEU A 111 -2.53 0.33 1.93
N ASP A 112 -3.57 -0.08 2.65
CA ASP A 112 -4.54 0.85 3.26
C ASP A 112 -3.86 1.80 4.25
N GLY A 113 -2.95 1.28 5.07
CA GLY A 113 -2.15 2.10 5.97
C GLY A 113 -1.31 3.15 5.23
N LEU A 114 -0.71 2.78 4.08
CA LEU A 114 0.08 3.69 3.25
C LEU A 114 -0.82 4.76 2.60
N VAL A 115 -1.99 4.36 2.07
CA VAL A 115 -2.96 5.26 1.46
C VAL A 115 -3.48 6.27 2.49
N LEU A 116 -3.88 5.80 3.68
CA LEU A 116 -4.31 6.69 4.77
C LEU A 116 -3.19 7.63 5.24
N CYS A 117 -1.94 7.15 5.34
CA CYS A 117 -0.80 8.02 5.60
C CYS A 117 -0.63 9.11 4.53
N ALA A 118 -0.87 8.79 3.25
CA ALA A 118 -0.78 9.74 2.15
C ALA A 118 -1.89 10.80 2.19
N VAL A 119 -3.10 10.43 2.66
CA VAL A 119 -4.31 11.25 2.56
C VAL A 119 -4.55 12.08 3.82
N LEU A 120 -4.47 11.46 5.01
CA LEU A 120 -4.90 12.07 6.26
C LEU A 120 -4.02 13.27 6.66
N PRO A 121 -4.58 14.28 7.32
CA PRO A 121 -3.83 15.36 7.94
C PRO A 121 -2.84 14.83 8.99
N PRO A 122 -1.72 15.54 9.25
CA PRO A 122 -0.72 15.12 10.25
C PRO A 122 -1.24 15.12 11.70
N SER A 123 -2.45 15.64 11.96
CA SER A 123 -3.13 15.59 13.24
C SER A 123 -3.62 14.19 13.60
N PHE A 124 -3.77 13.30 12.62
CA PHE A 124 -4.19 11.92 12.85
C PHE A 124 -3.04 11.03 13.29
N ALA A 125 -3.29 10.22 14.33
CA ALA A 125 -2.43 9.13 14.76
C ALA A 125 -3.12 7.79 14.48
N PHE A 126 -2.33 6.81 14.12
CA PHE A 126 -2.83 5.46 13.91
C PHE A 126 -2.98 4.71 15.22
N VAL A 127 -4.01 3.89 15.31
CA VAL A 127 -4.14 2.88 16.35
C VAL A 127 -3.72 1.54 15.77
N ALA A 128 -2.76 0.87 16.40
CA ALA A 128 -2.17 -0.35 15.90
C ALA A 128 -2.13 -1.45 16.99
N LYS A 129 -1.97 -2.69 16.56
CA LYS A 129 -1.82 -3.84 17.46
C LYS A 129 -0.59 -3.70 18.33
N ARG A 130 -0.70 -4.07 19.61
CA ARG A 130 0.41 -4.04 20.59
C ARG A 130 1.61 -4.86 20.16
N GLU A 131 1.41 -5.98 19.47
CA GLU A 131 2.49 -6.84 18.99
C GLU A 131 3.45 -6.10 18.03
N LEU A 132 2.93 -5.13 17.27
CA LEU A 132 3.77 -4.29 16.41
C LEU A 132 4.73 -3.41 17.20
N ALA A 133 4.38 -3.05 18.43
CA ALA A 133 5.28 -2.28 19.30
C ALA A 133 6.55 -3.04 19.65
N GLY A 134 6.50 -4.39 19.73
CA GLY A 134 7.64 -5.25 19.99
C GLY A 134 8.62 -5.40 18.82
N GLN A 135 8.21 -5.08 17.61
CA GLN A 135 9.05 -5.20 16.43
C GLN A 135 10.13 -4.09 16.40
N PHE A 136 11.39 -4.49 16.22
CA PHE A 136 12.51 -3.54 16.28
C PHE A 136 12.39 -2.40 15.28
N VAL A 137 12.13 -2.69 14.00
CA VAL A 137 12.04 -1.69 12.93
C VAL A 137 10.68 -0.98 12.96
N ALA A 138 9.59 -1.74 12.85
CA ALA A 138 8.25 -1.17 12.76
C ALA A 138 7.81 -0.50 14.06
N GLY A 139 8.05 -1.13 15.22
CA GLY A 139 7.64 -0.57 16.50
C GLY A 139 8.35 0.74 16.82
N ARG A 140 9.65 0.85 16.49
CA ARG A 140 10.40 2.10 16.68
C ARG A 140 9.87 3.22 15.77
N PHE A 141 9.59 2.91 14.51
CA PHE A 141 9.01 3.85 13.56
C PHE A 141 7.63 4.33 14.00
N LEU A 142 6.72 3.41 14.32
CA LEU A 142 5.36 3.72 14.73
C LEU A 142 5.32 4.55 16.04
N ARG A 143 6.16 4.23 17.02
CA ARG A 143 6.28 5.06 18.24
C ARG A 143 6.72 6.49 17.94
N ARG A 144 7.63 6.67 16.98
CA ARG A 144 8.08 8.03 16.56
C ARG A 144 6.94 8.81 15.88
N LEU A 145 6.03 8.13 15.20
CA LEU A 145 4.83 8.74 14.63
C LEU A 145 3.75 9.03 15.68
N GLY A 146 3.90 8.57 16.92
CA GLY A 146 2.89 8.71 17.96
C GLY A 146 1.71 7.78 17.76
N THR A 147 1.94 6.59 17.20
CA THR A 147 0.94 5.53 17.08
C THR A 147 0.53 5.05 18.47
N CYS A 148 -0.77 4.92 18.69
CA CYS A 148 -1.34 4.31 19.89
C CYS A 148 -1.40 2.80 19.70
N PHE A 149 -0.89 2.04 20.66
CA PHE A 149 -0.89 0.58 20.59
C PHE A 149 -1.96 0.02 21.52
N VAL A 150 -2.78 -0.91 21.01
CA VAL A 150 -3.89 -1.49 21.75
C VAL A 150 -3.78 -3.01 21.82
N GLU A 151 -4.08 -3.54 22.99
CA GLU A 151 -4.27 -4.97 23.23
C GLU A 151 -5.71 -5.36 22.90
N ARG A 152 -5.91 -6.55 22.33
CA ARG A 152 -7.24 -7.00 21.87
C ARG A 152 -7.77 -8.19 22.63
N PHE A 153 -6.88 -8.95 23.25
CA PHE A 153 -7.22 -10.24 23.85
C PHE A 153 -7.20 -10.23 25.38
N ASP A 154 -6.66 -9.17 25.99
CA ASP A 154 -6.60 -9.03 27.44
C ASP A 154 -7.55 -7.91 27.90
N PRO A 155 -8.66 -8.22 28.59
CA PRO A 155 -9.64 -7.22 29.01
C PRO A 155 -9.08 -6.14 29.95
N GLN A 156 -8.15 -6.50 30.84
CA GLN A 156 -7.55 -5.54 31.78
C GLN A 156 -6.66 -4.53 31.04
N ARG A 157 -5.88 -5.00 30.08
CA ARG A 157 -5.04 -4.14 29.26
C ARG A 157 -5.87 -3.30 28.29
N SER A 158 -6.97 -3.86 27.77
CA SER A 158 -7.92 -3.12 26.92
C SER A 158 -8.51 -1.91 27.62
N ALA A 159 -8.83 -2.00 28.91
CA ALA A 159 -9.33 -0.86 29.69
C ALA A 159 -8.28 0.26 29.80
N ALA A 160 -7.03 -0.09 30.17
CA ALA A 160 -5.94 0.88 30.23
C ALA A 160 -5.62 1.51 28.85
N ASP A 161 -5.72 0.73 27.78
CA ASP A 161 -5.54 1.23 26.41
C ASP A 161 -6.68 2.17 26.01
N ALA A 162 -7.92 1.91 26.42
CA ALA A 162 -9.05 2.81 26.20
C ALA A 162 -8.86 4.16 26.90
N GLU A 163 -8.38 4.15 28.14
CA GLU A 163 -8.02 5.38 28.86
C GLU A 163 -6.91 6.16 28.14
N ALA A 164 -5.86 5.47 27.66
CA ALA A 164 -4.78 6.10 26.90
C ALA A 164 -5.27 6.72 25.57
N LEU A 165 -6.22 6.07 24.88
CA LEU A 165 -6.86 6.61 23.68
C LEU A 165 -7.73 7.83 24.03
N GLY A 166 -8.48 7.81 25.13
CA GLY A 166 -9.24 8.94 25.65
C GLY A 166 -8.35 10.15 25.92
N ALA A 167 -7.25 9.96 26.64
CA ALA A 167 -6.27 11.01 26.93
C ALA A 167 -5.63 11.58 25.65
N ALA A 168 -5.40 10.74 24.63
CA ALA A 168 -4.91 11.21 23.33
C ALA A 168 -5.93 12.13 22.63
N LEU A 169 -7.21 11.77 22.66
CA LEU A 169 -8.29 12.59 22.11
C LEU A 169 -8.43 13.92 22.88
N GLU A 170 -8.39 13.89 24.21
CA GLU A 170 -8.44 15.09 25.07
C GLU A 170 -7.26 16.04 24.81
N SER A 171 -6.08 15.49 24.46
CA SER A 171 -4.91 16.28 24.05
C SER A 171 -5.02 16.90 22.65
N GLY A 172 -6.15 16.73 21.96
CA GLY A 172 -6.40 17.27 20.62
C GLY A 172 -5.90 16.40 19.48
N GLN A 173 -5.53 15.13 19.74
CA GLN A 173 -5.04 14.21 18.72
C GLN A 173 -6.20 13.42 18.12
N SER A 174 -6.41 13.55 16.81
CA SER A 174 -7.36 12.68 16.09
C SER A 174 -6.77 11.28 15.90
N LEU A 175 -7.64 10.28 15.90
CA LEU A 175 -7.25 8.87 15.80
C LEU A 175 -7.83 8.23 14.54
N VAL A 176 -7.10 7.27 13.98
CA VAL A 176 -7.59 6.40 12.92
C VAL A 176 -7.28 4.94 13.24
N PHE A 177 -8.26 4.06 13.07
CA PHE A 177 -8.08 2.64 13.32
C PHE A 177 -8.91 1.76 12.38
N PHE A 178 -8.48 0.52 12.29
CA PHE A 178 -9.14 -0.54 11.54
C PHE A 178 -9.83 -1.48 12.54
N PRO A 179 -11.16 -1.46 12.66
CA PRO A 179 -11.87 -2.24 13.68
C PRO A 179 -11.74 -3.75 13.46
N GLU A 180 -11.63 -4.19 12.22
CA GLU A 180 -11.50 -5.59 11.85
C GLU A 180 -10.21 -6.22 12.39
N GLY A 181 -9.17 -5.42 12.55
CA GLY A 181 -7.91 -5.83 13.18
C GLY A 181 -7.07 -6.84 12.43
N THR A 182 -7.61 -7.44 11.39
CA THR A 182 -6.98 -8.35 10.43
C THR A 182 -7.48 -7.97 9.05
N LEU A 183 -6.73 -8.35 8.01
CA LEU A 183 -7.20 -8.18 6.64
C LEU A 183 -8.44 -9.06 6.43
N SER A 184 -9.59 -8.44 6.11
CA SER A 184 -10.77 -9.17 5.65
C SER A 184 -10.46 -9.78 4.30
N ARG A 185 -10.50 -11.10 4.21
CA ARG A 185 -10.54 -11.83 2.94
C ARG A 185 -12.01 -12.19 2.71
N GLU A 186 -12.71 -11.38 1.94
CA GLU A 186 -13.91 -11.81 1.23
C GLU A 186 -13.54 -12.46 -0.09
#